data_d9e98d688d93f5cf131e9408606971be
#
_entry.id   d9e98d688d93f5cf131e9408606971be
#
_cell.length_a   1.000
_cell.length_b   1.000
_cell.length_c   1.000
_cell.angle_alpha   90.00
_cell.angle_beta   90.00
_cell.angle_gamma   90.00
#
_symmetry.space_group_name_H-M   'P 1'
#
loop_
_entity.id
_entity.type
_entity.pdbx_description
1 polymer ?
#
loop_
_entity_poly.entity_id
_entity_poly.type
_entity_poly.pdbx_seq_one_letter_code
_entity_poly.pdbx_strand_id
1 'polypeptide(L)'
;MMKNLEDQIVEKYNLDAETTHEFLQHFRLVRIDKHMHIVEKDVFNDNFYLIKAGLLRAYIPDADGDKTLWFGYPGQAITDVWCYHYGVVSPISIEAITPCELLCIAKEDLESLCVGSHGICNMVRKIFIGHAAETEESFTILFQCDGGMERYLSILKCHPELLQHVPLKKLASYIHLAPQSLSRIRSQLVNKSNEF
;
A
#
# COMPACT_ATOMS: atom_id res chain seq x y z
N MET A 1 -11.80 11.93 -16.06
CA MET A 1 -12.65 11.80 -14.86
C MET A 1 -12.01 10.74 -13.97
N MET A 2 -11.68 11.04 -12.72
CA MET A 2 -11.15 10.01 -11.83
C MET A 2 -12.24 8.96 -11.60
N LYS A 3 -11.90 7.68 -11.80
CA LYS A 3 -12.81 6.56 -11.50
C LYS A 3 -13.15 6.58 -10.02
N ASN A 4 -14.39 6.26 -9.66
CA ASN A 4 -14.74 6.08 -8.26
C ASN A 4 -14.03 4.83 -7.69
N LEU A 5 -14.02 4.66 -6.37
CA LEU A 5 -13.31 3.54 -5.72
C LEU A 5 -13.86 2.18 -6.16
N GLU A 6 -15.19 2.07 -6.30
CA GLU A 6 -15.86 0.83 -6.72
C GLU A 6 -15.38 0.39 -8.11
N ASP A 7 -15.36 1.32 -9.09
CA ASP A 7 -14.86 1.05 -10.44
C ASP A 7 -13.37 0.63 -10.42
N GLN A 8 -12.56 1.28 -9.57
CA GLN A 8 -11.14 0.93 -9.43
C GLN A 8 -10.95 -0.50 -8.92
N ILE A 9 -11.71 -0.91 -7.90
CA ILE A 9 -11.63 -2.24 -7.29
C ILE A 9 -12.15 -3.30 -8.27
N VAL A 10 -13.29 -3.04 -8.92
CA VAL A 10 -13.89 -3.94 -9.92
C VAL A 10 -12.88 -4.24 -11.03
N GLU A 11 -12.28 -3.20 -11.61
CA GLU A 11 -11.31 -3.37 -12.70
C GLU A 11 -10.01 -4.04 -12.21
N LYS A 12 -9.47 -3.58 -11.08
CA LYS A 12 -8.20 -4.06 -10.53
C LYS A 12 -8.22 -5.56 -10.22
N TYR A 13 -9.27 -6.02 -9.57
CA TYR A 13 -9.37 -7.40 -9.11
C TYR A 13 -10.27 -8.28 -9.98
N ASN A 14 -10.75 -7.75 -11.12
CA ASN A 14 -11.67 -8.42 -12.04
C ASN A 14 -12.88 -9.00 -11.29
N LEU A 15 -13.63 -8.11 -10.65
CA LEU A 15 -14.76 -8.44 -9.79
C LEU A 15 -16.10 -8.23 -10.50
N ASP A 16 -17.14 -8.82 -9.94
CA ASP A 16 -18.53 -8.52 -10.30
C ASP A 16 -18.98 -7.21 -9.64
N ALA A 17 -19.57 -6.30 -10.44
CA ALA A 17 -19.93 -4.96 -9.97
C ALA A 17 -21.06 -4.98 -8.93
N GLU A 18 -22.08 -5.83 -9.10
CA GLU A 18 -23.23 -5.93 -8.19
C GLU A 18 -22.79 -6.47 -6.83
N THR A 19 -22.03 -7.56 -6.82
CA THR A 19 -21.44 -8.13 -5.60
C THR A 19 -20.48 -7.14 -4.92
N THR A 20 -19.71 -6.37 -5.70
CA THR A 20 -18.81 -5.35 -5.15
C THR A 20 -19.57 -4.22 -4.49
N HIS A 21 -20.65 -3.75 -5.13
CA HIS A 21 -21.52 -2.73 -4.56
C HIS A 21 -22.10 -3.18 -3.22
N GLU A 22 -22.70 -4.37 -3.17
CA GLU A 22 -23.23 -4.98 -1.94
C GLU A 22 -22.16 -5.07 -0.85
N PHE A 23 -20.97 -5.58 -1.18
CA PHE A 23 -19.85 -5.73 -0.26
C PHE A 23 -19.44 -4.41 0.38
N LEU A 24 -19.30 -3.34 -0.41
CA LEU A 24 -18.85 -2.04 0.06
C LEU A 24 -19.84 -1.37 1.03
N GLN A 25 -21.12 -1.76 1.05
CA GLN A 25 -22.11 -1.25 2.01
C GLN A 25 -21.81 -1.65 3.46
N HIS A 26 -21.00 -2.70 3.67
CA HIS A 26 -20.61 -3.18 5.00
C HIS A 26 -19.42 -2.45 5.60
N PHE A 27 -18.81 -1.54 4.86
CA PHE A 27 -17.64 -0.80 5.31
C PHE A 27 -18.00 0.55 5.92
N ARG A 28 -17.27 0.92 6.94
CA ARG A 28 -17.30 2.29 7.49
C ARG A 28 -16.17 3.12 6.92
N LEU A 29 -16.43 4.40 6.67
CA LEU A 29 -15.39 5.36 6.26
C LEU A 29 -14.57 5.79 7.47
N VAL A 30 -13.25 5.69 7.36
CA VAL A 30 -12.26 6.15 8.34
C VAL A 30 -11.39 7.21 7.68
N ARG A 31 -11.22 8.37 8.34
CA ARG A 31 -10.30 9.42 7.92
C ARG A 31 -9.11 9.45 8.83
N ILE A 32 -7.93 9.53 8.25
CA ILE A 32 -6.66 9.48 8.96
C ILE A 32 -5.81 10.66 8.50
N ASP A 33 -5.35 11.45 9.47
CA ASP A 33 -4.48 12.58 9.18
C ASP A 33 -3.07 12.11 8.84
N LYS A 34 -2.35 12.96 8.11
CA LYS A 34 -0.95 12.72 7.78
C LYS A 34 -0.13 12.43 9.04
N HIS A 35 0.74 11.43 8.96
CA HIS A 35 1.61 10.90 10.04
C HIS A 35 0.90 10.07 11.12
N MET A 36 -0.41 9.90 11.05
CA MET A 36 -1.11 8.98 11.93
C MET A 36 -0.96 7.52 11.42
N HIS A 37 -1.04 6.58 12.35
CA HIS A 37 -0.92 5.14 12.06
C HIS A 37 -2.30 4.47 12.01
N ILE A 38 -2.44 3.50 11.09
CA ILE A 38 -3.56 2.56 11.08
C ILE A 38 -3.16 1.22 11.71
N VAL A 39 -1.86 0.90 11.66
CA VAL A 39 -1.24 -0.23 12.34
C VAL A 39 0.01 0.28 13.03
N GLU A 40 0.19 -0.07 14.29
CA GLU A 40 1.39 0.23 15.06
C GLU A 40 2.09 -1.07 15.45
N LYS A 41 3.42 -1.07 15.37
CA LYS A 41 4.23 -2.19 15.84
C LYS A 41 3.89 -2.52 17.29
N ASP A 42 3.84 -3.81 17.60
CA ASP A 42 3.51 -4.38 18.91
C ASP A 42 2.05 -4.11 19.37
N VAL A 43 1.19 -3.58 18.48
CA VAL A 43 -0.25 -3.39 18.70
C VAL A 43 -1.04 -4.36 17.82
N PHE A 44 -2.17 -4.87 18.34
CA PHE A 44 -3.06 -5.76 17.62
C PHE A 44 -4.09 -4.98 16.81
N ASN A 45 -4.16 -5.22 15.50
CA ASN A 45 -5.19 -4.67 14.61
C ASN A 45 -5.42 -5.63 13.44
N ASP A 46 -6.51 -6.38 13.47
CA ASP A 46 -6.89 -7.34 12.44
C ASP A 46 -7.96 -6.85 11.47
N ASN A 47 -8.24 -5.54 11.47
CA ASN A 47 -9.17 -4.95 10.50
C ASN A 47 -8.66 -5.09 9.07
N PHE A 48 -9.63 -5.14 8.15
CA PHE A 48 -9.39 -5.06 6.72
C PHE A 48 -9.76 -3.66 6.22
N TYR A 49 -8.92 -3.11 5.36
CA TYR A 49 -9.08 -1.77 4.81
C TYR A 49 -8.99 -1.78 3.29
N LEU A 50 -9.74 -0.86 2.65
CA LEU A 50 -9.59 -0.49 1.24
C LEU A 50 -9.21 0.99 1.19
N ILE A 51 -8.15 1.32 0.46
CA ILE A 51 -7.69 2.70 0.33
C ILE A 51 -8.57 3.40 -0.69
N LYS A 52 -9.36 4.38 -0.23
CA LYS A 52 -10.20 5.22 -1.09
C LYS A 52 -9.42 6.43 -1.62
N ALA A 53 -8.61 7.04 -0.77
CA ALA A 53 -7.77 8.18 -1.13
C ALA A 53 -6.56 8.27 -0.20
N GLY A 54 -5.48 8.90 -0.69
CA GLY A 54 -4.25 9.09 0.06
C GLY A 54 -3.19 8.05 -0.21
N LEU A 55 -2.08 8.14 0.51
CA LEU A 55 -0.90 7.30 0.38
C LEU A 55 -0.48 6.78 1.74
N LEU A 56 -0.35 5.48 1.86
CA LEU A 56 0.13 4.79 3.06
C LEU A 56 1.55 4.26 2.86
N ARG A 57 2.26 4.05 3.95
CA ARG A 57 3.59 3.43 4.00
C ARG A 57 3.62 2.37 5.09
N ALA A 58 4.02 1.16 4.73
CA ALA A 58 4.39 0.14 5.71
C ALA A 58 5.91 0.14 5.94
N TYR A 59 6.31 -0.03 7.19
CA TYR A 59 7.72 -0.01 7.57
C TYR A 59 7.98 -0.79 8.84
N ILE A 60 9.22 -1.24 9.00
CA ILE A 60 9.74 -1.78 10.25
C ILE A 60 10.44 -0.61 10.97
N PRO A 61 9.98 -0.21 12.16
CA PRO A 61 10.70 0.77 12.98
C PRO A 61 12.08 0.21 13.40
N ASP A 62 13.13 1.00 13.18
CA ASP A 62 14.52 0.64 13.51
C ASP A 62 15.25 1.84 14.12
N ALA A 63 16.12 1.62 15.09
CA ALA A 63 16.91 2.65 15.77
C ALA A 63 17.80 3.46 14.80
N ASP A 64 18.33 2.80 13.77
CA ASP A 64 19.18 3.42 12.74
C ASP A 64 18.36 4.08 11.61
N GLY A 65 17.05 3.98 11.68
CA GLY A 65 16.09 4.53 10.71
C GLY A 65 15.15 3.45 10.16
N ASP A 66 13.91 3.85 10.05
CA ASP A 66 12.85 2.95 9.57
C ASP A 66 13.15 2.27 8.24
N LYS A 67 12.81 1.00 8.12
CA LYS A 67 12.92 0.22 6.88
C LYS A 67 11.57 0.15 6.18
N THR A 68 11.41 0.93 5.11
CA THR A 68 10.18 0.93 4.31
C THR A 68 10.04 -0.40 3.56
N LEU A 69 8.87 -1.03 3.70
CA LEU A 69 8.55 -2.30 3.04
C LEU A 69 7.81 -2.06 1.73
N TRP A 70 6.74 -1.25 1.78
CA TRP A 70 5.89 -0.94 0.64
C TRP A 70 5.11 0.36 0.85
N PHE A 71 4.50 0.86 -0.23
CA PHE A 71 3.52 1.95 -0.22
C PHE A 71 2.18 1.43 -0.69
N GLY A 72 1.10 1.94 -0.08
CA GLY A 72 -0.28 1.60 -0.44
C GLY A 72 -0.98 2.76 -1.14
N TYR A 73 -1.72 2.47 -2.21
CA TYR A 73 -2.35 3.42 -3.12
C TYR A 73 -3.87 3.24 -3.16
N PRO A 74 -4.63 4.25 -3.65
CA PRO A 74 -6.06 4.11 -3.86
C PRO A 74 -6.42 2.87 -4.71
N GLY A 75 -7.49 2.18 -4.32
CA GLY A 75 -7.92 0.93 -4.92
C GLY A 75 -7.21 -0.33 -4.40
N GLN A 76 -6.23 -0.20 -3.50
CA GLN A 76 -5.59 -1.35 -2.85
C GLN A 76 -6.27 -1.72 -1.54
N ALA A 77 -6.22 -3.03 -1.25
CA ALA A 77 -6.59 -3.57 0.05
C ALA A 77 -5.37 -3.61 0.98
N ILE A 78 -5.60 -3.39 2.26
CA ILE A 78 -4.59 -3.49 3.31
C ILE A 78 -5.16 -4.24 4.51
N THR A 79 -4.38 -5.14 5.04
CA THR A 79 -4.58 -5.74 6.36
C THR A 79 -3.21 -6.07 6.95
N ASP A 80 -3.12 -6.09 8.27
CA ASP A 80 -1.96 -6.67 8.94
C ASP A 80 -2.10 -8.19 8.95
N VAL A 81 -1.35 -8.87 8.09
CA VAL A 81 -1.42 -10.34 7.96
C VAL A 81 -1.00 -11.08 9.22
N TRP A 82 -0.18 -10.48 10.08
CA TRP A 82 0.23 -11.09 11.36
C TRP A 82 -0.93 -11.10 12.35
N CYS A 83 -1.62 -9.96 12.50
CA CYS A 83 -2.81 -9.88 13.31
C CYS A 83 -3.95 -10.68 12.70
N TYR A 84 -4.21 -10.50 11.40
CA TYR A 84 -5.36 -11.11 10.72
C TYR A 84 -5.26 -12.64 10.67
N HIS A 85 -4.10 -13.18 10.25
CA HIS A 85 -3.95 -14.63 10.02
C HIS A 85 -3.42 -15.38 11.25
N TYR A 86 -2.38 -14.84 11.92
CA TYR A 86 -1.73 -15.55 13.03
C TYR A 86 -2.28 -15.18 14.39
N GLY A 87 -3.08 -14.11 14.52
CA GLY A 87 -3.62 -13.64 15.79
C GLY A 87 -2.55 -13.11 16.76
N VAL A 88 -1.44 -12.59 16.24
CA VAL A 88 -0.34 -12.02 17.04
C VAL A 88 -0.21 -10.52 16.75
N VAL A 89 0.45 -9.78 17.64
CA VAL A 89 0.69 -8.34 17.45
C VAL A 89 1.56 -8.06 16.23
N SER A 90 1.38 -6.87 15.63
CA SER A 90 2.07 -6.45 14.42
C SER A 90 3.58 -6.31 14.62
N PRO A 91 4.44 -6.84 13.73
CA PRO A 91 5.87 -6.56 13.72
C PRO A 91 6.22 -5.28 12.94
N ILE A 92 5.23 -4.64 12.29
CA ILE A 92 5.40 -3.48 11.43
C ILE A 92 4.50 -2.34 11.86
N SER A 93 4.74 -1.16 11.31
CA SER A 93 3.80 -0.02 11.40
C SER A 93 3.34 0.39 10.00
N ILE A 94 2.09 0.87 9.89
CA ILE A 94 1.52 1.44 8.67
C ILE A 94 1.07 2.86 8.98
N GLU A 95 1.70 3.85 8.35
CA GLU A 95 1.44 5.28 8.54
C GLU A 95 0.84 5.95 7.31
N ALA A 96 0.12 7.04 7.51
CA ALA A 96 -0.38 7.92 6.46
C ALA A 96 0.72 8.91 6.02
N ILE A 97 1.14 8.85 4.75
CA ILE A 97 2.06 9.82 4.12
C ILE A 97 1.33 11.09 3.73
N THR A 98 0.10 10.98 3.31
CA THR A 98 -0.84 12.08 3.06
C THR A 98 -2.09 11.87 3.90
N PRO A 99 -2.99 12.85 4.06
CA PRO A 99 -4.32 12.55 4.60
C PRO A 99 -4.98 11.44 3.79
N CYS A 100 -5.59 10.45 4.46
CA CYS A 100 -6.18 9.27 3.84
C CYS A 100 -7.66 9.12 4.17
N GLU A 101 -8.43 8.63 3.20
CA GLU A 101 -9.76 8.06 3.38
C GLU A 101 -9.68 6.56 3.14
N LEU A 102 -10.11 5.78 4.12
CA LEU A 102 -10.12 4.32 4.08
C LEU A 102 -11.53 3.82 4.32
N LEU A 103 -11.91 2.76 3.61
CA LEU A 103 -13.05 1.94 3.98
C LEU A 103 -12.53 0.81 4.88
N CYS A 104 -13.15 0.61 6.03
CA CYS A 104 -12.73 -0.33 7.06
C CYS A 104 -13.85 -1.29 7.42
N ILE A 105 -13.53 -2.56 7.55
CA ILE A 105 -14.39 -3.60 8.10
C ILE A 105 -13.61 -4.43 9.11
N ALA A 106 -14.25 -4.85 10.21
CA ALA A 106 -13.64 -5.75 11.18
C ALA A 106 -13.48 -7.15 10.57
N LYS A 107 -12.46 -7.89 11.01
CA LYS A 107 -12.22 -9.26 10.55
C LYS A 107 -13.44 -10.16 10.75
N GLU A 108 -14.06 -10.12 11.93
CA GLU A 108 -15.21 -10.96 12.25
C GLU A 108 -16.40 -10.73 11.30
N ASP A 109 -16.65 -9.45 10.96
CA ASP A 109 -17.71 -9.07 10.03
C ASP A 109 -17.37 -9.54 8.62
N LEU A 110 -16.12 -9.37 8.18
CA LEU A 110 -15.65 -9.82 6.86
C LEU A 110 -15.76 -11.35 6.73
N GLU A 111 -15.34 -12.10 7.73
CA GLU A 111 -15.43 -13.56 7.73
C GLU A 111 -16.90 -14.02 7.75
N SER A 112 -17.77 -13.34 8.50
CA SER A 112 -19.21 -13.61 8.50
C SER A 112 -19.85 -13.40 7.14
N LEU A 113 -19.47 -12.33 6.42
CA LEU A 113 -19.92 -12.10 5.03
C LEU A 113 -19.43 -13.21 4.09
N CYS A 114 -18.19 -13.66 4.24
CA CYS A 114 -17.64 -14.77 3.45
C CYS A 114 -18.37 -16.09 3.68
N VAL A 115 -18.84 -16.36 4.90
CA VAL A 115 -19.66 -17.53 5.22
C VAL A 115 -21.06 -17.39 4.60
N GLY A 116 -21.64 -16.19 4.64
CA GLY A 116 -22.99 -15.92 4.16
C GLY A 116 -23.14 -15.85 2.63
N SER A 117 -22.07 -15.51 1.92
CA SER A 117 -22.11 -15.28 0.46
C SER A 117 -20.89 -15.85 -0.26
N HIS A 118 -21.12 -16.85 -1.11
CA HIS A 118 -20.06 -17.41 -1.97
C HIS A 118 -19.47 -16.35 -2.91
N GLY A 119 -20.28 -15.42 -3.42
CA GLY A 119 -19.84 -14.32 -4.28
C GLY A 119 -18.85 -13.42 -3.55
N ILE A 120 -19.19 -12.96 -2.34
CA ILE A 120 -18.32 -12.13 -1.50
C ILE A 120 -17.05 -12.90 -1.12
N CYS A 121 -17.16 -14.18 -0.70
CA CYS A 121 -16.00 -15.00 -0.37
C CYS A 121 -15.01 -15.11 -1.55
N ASN A 122 -15.50 -15.37 -2.75
CA ASN A 122 -14.66 -15.45 -3.94
C ASN A 122 -14.03 -14.09 -4.29
N MET A 123 -14.75 -12.99 -4.10
CA MET A 123 -14.23 -11.64 -4.27
C MET A 123 -13.11 -11.32 -3.28
N VAL A 124 -13.33 -11.56 -1.99
CA VAL A 124 -12.32 -11.35 -0.93
C VAL A 124 -11.07 -12.18 -1.23
N ARG A 125 -11.22 -13.44 -1.64
CA ARG A 125 -10.11 -14.30 -2.08
C ARG A 125 -9.32 -13.66 -3.24
N LYS A 126 -9.99 -13.11 -4.26
CA LYS A 126 -9.34 -12.44 -5.39
C LYS A 126 -8.57 -11.19 -4.92
N ILE A 127 -9.14 -10.41 -4.00
CA ILE A 127 -8.48 -9.23 -3.43
C ILE A 127 -7.21 -9.63 -2.68
N PHE A 128 -7.26 -10.65 -1.83
CA PHE A 128 -6.06 -11.12 -1.11
C PHE A 128 -4.98 -11.67 -2.04
N ILE A 129 -5.36 -12.44 -3.07
CA ILE A 129 -4.41 -12.93 -4.08
C ILE A 129 -3.80 -11.77 -4.87
N GLY A 130 -4.61 -10.80 -5.27
CA GLY A 130 -4.15 -9.59 -5.98
C GLY A 130 -3.17 -8.78 -5.13
N HIS A 131 -3.46 -8.58 -3.85
CA HIS A 131 -2.55 -7.90 -2.92
C HIS A 131 -1.22 -8.67 -2.75
N ALA A 132 -1.25 -9.98 -2.64
CA ALA A 132 -0.05 -10.80 -2.57
C ALA A 132 0.79 -10.67 -3.84
N ALA A 133 0.16 -10.74 -5.03
CA ALA A 133 0.83 -10.58 -6.32
C ALA A 133 1.50 -9.18 -6.47
N GLU A 134 0.81 -8.11 -6.06
CA GLU A 134 1.38 -6.74 -6.08
C GLU A 134 2.58 -6.59 -5.15
N THR A 135 2.50 -7.22 -3.98
CA THR A 135 3.61 -7.22 -3.02
C THR A 135 4.82 -7.95 -3.60
N GLU A 136 4.61 -9.13 -4.20
CA GLU A 136 5.65 -9.93 -4.84
C GLU A 136 6.26 -9.20 -6.05
N GLU A 137 5.44 -8.55 -6.88
CA GLU A 137 5.91 -7.73 -8.01
C GLU A 137 6.81 -6.58 -7.54
N SER A 138 6.41 -5.86 -6.49
CA SER A 138 7.20 -4.78 -5.92
C SER A 138 8.57 -5.24 -5.45
N PHE A 139 8.65 -6.38 -4.75
CA PHE A 139 9.93 -6.98 -4.37
C PHE A 139 10.73 -7.43 -5.59
N THR A 140 10.11 -8.09 -6.55
CA THR A 140 10.78 -8.59 -7.74
C THR A 140 11.44 -7.46 -8.51
N ILE A 141 10.75 -6.33 -8.73
CA ILE A 141 11.31 -5.14 -9.39
C ILE A 141 12.55 -4.62 -8.64
N LEU A 142 12.49 -4.54 -7.32
CA LEU A 142 13.62 -4.04 -6.53
C LEU A 142 14.84 -4.97 -6.56
N PHE A 143 14.60 -6.29 -6.59
CA PHE A 143 15.68 -7.29 -6.63
C PHE A 143 16.28 -7.51 -8.02
N GLN A 144 15.53 -7.27 -9.11
CA GLN A 144 16.01 -7.39 -10.48
C GLN A 144 16.91 -6.22 -10.91
N CYS A 145 16.87 -5.09 -10.21
CA CYS A 145 17.67 -3.93 -10.52
C CYS A 145 19.09 -4.06 -9.95
N ASP A 146 20.12 -3.99 -10.80
CA ASP A 146 21.54 -4.13 -10.41
C ASP A 146 22.08 -2.94 -9.62
N GLY A 147 21.40 -1.79 -9.67
CA GLY A 147 21.89 -0.58 -9.01
C GLY A 147 20.83 0.41 -8.58
N GLY A 148 21.24 1.35 -7.70
CA GLY A 148 20.33 2.35 -7.15
C GLY A 148 19.70 3.28 -8.19
N MET A 149 20.39 3.57 -9.28
CA MET A 149 19.88 4.36 -10.40
C MET A 149 18.71 3.63 -11.07
N GLU A 150 18.85 2.34 -11.35
CA GLU A 150 17.80 1.55 -12.00
C GLU A 150 16.56 1.40 -11.10
N ARG A 151 16.76 1.14 -9.80
CA ARG A 151 15.65 1.11 -8.84
C ARG A 151 14.89 2.43 -8.80
N TYR A 152 15.61 3.55 -8.81
CA TYR A 152 14.98 4.87 -8.85
C TYR A 152 14.21 5.13 -10.14
N LEU A 153 14.77 4.75 -11.31
CA LEU A 153 14.11 4.88 -12.61
C LEU A 153 12.87 3.97 -12.71
N SER A 154 12.89 2.78 -12.12
CA SER A 154 11.73 1.90 -12.00
C SER A 154 10.58 2.58 -11.24
N ILE A 155 10.88 3.23 -10.11
CA ILE A 155 9.87 3.99 -9.36
C ILE A 155 9.34 5.16 -10.17
N LEU A 156 10.21 5.92 -10.84
CA LEU A 156 9.81 7.01 -11.72
C LEU A 156 8.80 6.56 -12.78
N LYS A 157 8.97 5.35 -13.30
CA LYS A 157 8.13 4.78 -14.35
C LYS A 157 6.82 4.22 -13.81
N CYS A 158 6.87 3.46 -12.69
CA CYS A 158 5.71 2.72 -12.19
C CYS A 158 4.89 3.52 -11.18
N HIS A 159 5.53 4.38 -10.37
CA HIS A 159 4.93 5.09 -9.25
C HIS A 159 5.43 6.54 -9.13
N PRO A 160 5.22 7.38 -10.17
CA PRO A 160 5.69 8.78 -10.18
C PRO A 160 5.10 9.62 -9.04
N GLU A 161 3.92 9.27 -8.54
CA GLU A 161 3.26 9.92 -7.40
C GLU A 161 4.06 9.84 -6.09
N LEU A 162 4.88 8.80 -5.91
CA LEU A 162 5.76 8.69 -4.74
C LEU A 162 6.75 9.87 -4.66
N LEU A 163 7.22 10.33 -5.81
CA LEU A 163 8.21 11.42 -5.86
C LEU A 163 7.64 12.77 -5.42
N GLN A 164 6.32 12.94 -5.53
CA GLN A 164 5.63 14.18 -5.17
C GLN A 164 5.30 14.23 -3.68
N HIS A 165 5.02 13.09 -3.07
CA HIS A 165 4.45 13.02 -1.72
C HIS A 165 5.37 12.41 -0.67
N VAL A 166 6.29 11.52 -1.08
CA VAL A 166 7.15 10.79 -0.13
C VAL A 166 8.44 11.56 0.16
N PRO A 167 8.77 11.80 1.43
CA PRO A 167 10.06 12.39 1.81
C PRO A 167 11.24 11.55 1.31
N LEU A 168 12.31 12.22 0.89
CA LEU A 168 13.52 11.59 0.32
C LEU A 168 14.04 10.44 1.19
N LYS A 169 14.07 10.61 2.51
CA LYS A 169 14.58 9.58 3.45
C LYS A 169 13.74 8.30 3.38
N LYS A 170 12.41 8.41 3.33
CA LYS A 170 11.48 7.27 3.25
C LYS A 170 11.57 6.57 1.88
N LEU A 171 11.69 7.36 0.81
CA LEU A 171 11.89 6.83 -0.54
C LEU A 171 13.24 6.11 -0.67
N ALA A 172 14.33 6.69 -0.15
CA ALA A 172 15.65 6.07 -0.12
C ALA A 172 15.63 4.73 0.62
N SER A 173 14.96 4.68 1.78
CA SER A 173 14.76 3.45 2.55
C SER A 173 14.05 2.37 1.72
N TYR A 174 13.00 2.73 0.96
CA TYR A 174 12.24 1.79 0.12
C TYR A 174 13.09 1.14 -0.97
N ILE A 175 13.98 1.93 -1.61
CA ILE A 175 14.85 1.41 -2.68
C ILE A 175 16.22 0.94 -2.18
N HIS A 176 16.37 0.78 -0.88
CA HIS A 176 17.59 0.31 -0.22
C HIS A 176 18.82 1.17 -0.55
N LEU A 177 18.68 2.49 -0.48
CA LEU A 177 19.75 3.47 -0.66
C LEU A 177 19.91 4.37 0.57
N ALA A 178 21.14 4.86 0.77
CA ALA A 178 21.35 5.99 1.64
C ALA A 178 20.71 7.26 1.05
N PRO A 179 20.12 8.16 1.86
CA PRO A 179 19.50 9.40 1.37
C PRO A 179 20.42 10.25 0.51
N GLN A 180 21.72 10.30 0.85
CA GLN A 180 22.76 11.03 0.10
C GLN A 180 22.96 10.43 -1.31
N SER A 181 22.93 9.10 -1.43
CA SER A 181 23.06 8.42 -2.72
C SER A 181 21.86 8.72 -3.62
N LEU A 182 20.64 8.68 -3.08
CA LEU A 182 19.43 9.05 -3.81
C LEU A 182 19.45 10.52 -4.25
N SER A 183 19.91 11.42 -3.38
CA SER A 183 20.06 12.84 -3.73
C SER A 183 21.02 13.04 -4.91
N ARG A 184 22.16 12.34 -4.94
CA ARG A 184 23.12 12.38 -6.07
C ARG A 184 22.51 11.86 -7.37
N ILE A 185 21.76 10.74 -7.31
CA ILE A 185 21.07 10.17 -8.47
C ILE A 185 20.08 11.19 -9.05
N ARG A 186 19.27 11.85 -8.22
CA ARG A 186 18.33 12.89 -8.65
C ARG A 186 19.04 14.06 -9.34
N SER A 187 20.12 14.54 -8.75
CA SER A 187 20.94 15.64 -9.33
C SER A 187 21.53 15.27 -10.70
N GLN A 188 22.03 14.05 -10.86
CA GLN A 188 22.56 13.56 -12.13
C GLN A 188 21.49 13.51 -13.24
N LEU A 189 20.27 13.13 -12.92
CA LEU A 189 19.16 13.07 -13.89
C LEU A 189 18.70 14.46 -14.33
N VAL A 190 18.63 15.42 -13.39
CA VAL A 190 18.26 16.81 -13.71
C VAL A 190 19.31 17.44 -14.62
N ASN A 191 20.62 17.24 -14.35
CA ASN A 191 21.68 17.80 -15.18
C ASN A 191 21.66 17.23 -16.61
N LYS A 192 21.40 15.91 -16.76
CA LYS A 192 21.26 15.28 -18.08
C LYS A 192 20.06 15.79 -18.87
N SER A 193 18.94 16.13 -18.19
CA SER A 193 17.74 16.68 -18.84
C SER A 193 17.90 18.13 -19.29
N ASN A 194 18.88 18.86 -18.76
CA ASN A 194 19.18 20.25 -19.14
C ASN A 194 20.24 20.36 -20.25
N GLU A 195 20.85 19.26 -20.69
CA GLU A 195 21.84 19.20 -21.76
C GLU A 195 21.21 18.90 -23.14
N PHE A 196 19.89 18.77 -23.21
CA PHE A 196 19.09 18.57 -24.44
C PHE A 196 18.03 19.67 -24.59
#